data_8857440946d257f1b289d63d12fdee67
#
_entry.id   8857440946d257f1b289d63d12fdee67
#
_cell.length_a   1.000
_cell.length_b   1.000
_cell.length_c   1.000
_cell.angle_alpha   90.00
_cell.angle_beta   90.00
_cell.angle_gamma   90.00
#
_symmetry.space_group_name_H-M   'P 1'
#
loop_
_entity.id
_entity.type
_entity.pdbx_description
1 polymer ?
#
loop_
_entity_poly.entity_id
_entity_poly.type
_entity_poly.pdbx_seq_one_letter_code
_entity_poly.pdbx_strand_id
1 'polypeptide(L)'
;MFIGGTNFAYWNGANMPYMPQPTSYDYDAPLSEAGDLTEKYFALREVIGMYKQLPEGLIPPTTPKFAYGKVRLQKVGTVVEILDRLSPAGPVKSTYPLTFVQLKQYFGFVLYRTKLPKNCTEPTQLSSPLNGVHDRAYVSVDGAPQGVLERDKSLMINITGKAGANLDILVENMGRVNFGRYNNDFKGLVSNLTLDQDTLVEWEIYPLDIDGAVNHDINGHLDRPKRSVGNPLSYEAPTFYTGRLSIPEGIPDLPQDTYVKFPGWTKGQIWINGFNLGRYWPARGPQLTLFVPRNILVSSVPNNITVLELEHSPCSTQACEIEFVDKPNINATTQYENDAPQLFVRDIWLNHL
;
A
#
# COMPACT_ATOMS: atom_id res chain seq x y z
N MET A 1 -1.54 -13.90 20.91
CA MET A 1 -0.67 -12.72 20.67
C MET A 1 -0.87 -11.75 21.82
N PHE A 2 0.18 -11.10 22.34
CA PHE A 2 0.10 -10.25 23.52
C PHE A 2 0.06 -8.74 23.20
N ILE A 3 0.42 -8.37 21.98
CA ILE A 3 0.48 -6.99 21.53
C ILE A 3 -0.02 -6.88 20.09
N GLY A 4 -0.75 -5.81 19.78
CA GLY A 4 -0.97 -5.32 18.45
C GLY A 4 0.33 -4.79 17.83
N GLY A 5 0.34 -4.46 16.55
CA GLY A 5 1.57 -4.01 15.92
C GLY A 5 1.38 -3.25 14.63
N THR A 6 2.49 -2.78 14.11
CA THR A 6 2.55 -2.04 12.84
C THR A 6 3.65 -2.60 11.96
N ASN A 7 3.31 -2.95 10.74
CA ASN A 7 4.27 -3.27 9.68
C ASN A 7 4.61 -1.99 8.92
N PHE A 8 5.47 -1.15 9.48
CA PHE A 8 5.89 0.10 8.83
C PHE A 8 6.56 -0.16 7.49
N ALA A 9 6.56 0.84 6.63
CA ALA A 9 7.16 0.83 5.31
C ALA A 9 6.61 -0.34 4.45
N TYR A 10 7.48 -1.21 3.99
CA TYR A 10 7.17 -2.38 3.16
C TYR A 10 7.37 -3.71 3.91
N TRP A 11 7.32 -3.68 5.24
CA TRP A 11 7.61 -4.85 6.09
C TRP A 11 6.42 -5.79 6.30
N ASN A 12 5.32 -5.58 5.56
CA ASN A 12 4.21 -6.52 5.54
C ASN A 12 4.68 -7.88 5.04
N GLY A 13 4.28 -8.94 5.72
CA GLY A 13 4.36 -10.30 5.20
C GLY A 13 3.09 -10.70 4.46
N ALA A 14 2.98 -11.97 4.12
CA ALA A 14 1.79 -12.55 3.53
C ALA A 14 1.56 -13.98 4.02
N ASN A 15 0.30 -14.40 4.04
CA ASN A 15 -0.10 -15.77 4.30
C ASN A 15 -0.17 -16.59 3.01
N MET A 16 -0.27 -17.91 3.15
CA MET A 16 -0.57 -18.83 2.06
C MET A 16 -1.87 -19.58 2.39
N PRO A 17 -2.92 -19.60 1.50
CA PRO A 17 -3.00 -18.94 0.19
C PRO A 17 -2.68 -17.44 0.24
N TYR A 18 -2.19 -16.87 -0.86
CA TYR A 18 -1.61 -15.53 -0.84
C TYR A 18 -2.61 -14.48 -0.35
N MET A 19 -2.28 -13.87 0.78
CA MET A 19 -3.03 -12.79 1.40
C MET A 19 -2.05 -11.86 2.13
N PRO A 20 -1.84 -10.63 1.64
CA PRO A 20 -0.93 -9.68 2.26
C PRO A 20 -1.46 -9.25 3.63
N GLN A 21 -0.55 -9.11 4.58
CA GLN A 21 -0.87 -8.64 5.93
C GLN A 21 -1.15 -7.13 5.92
N PRO A 22 -2.05 -6.64 6.79
CA PRO A 22 -2.30 -5.20 6.97
C PRO A 22 -1.09 -4.52 7.60
N THR A 23 -1.05 -3.19 7.48
CA THR A 23 -0.01 -2.35 8.11
C THR A 23 -0.26 -2.22 9.60
N SER A 24 -1.38 -1.63 9.99
CA SER A 24 -1.78 -1.48 11.38
C SER A 24 -2.75 -2.58 11.80
N TYR A 25 -2.52 -3.20 12.96
CA TYR A 25 -3.35 -4.28 13.48
C TYR A 25 -3.28 -4.35 15.00
N ASP A 26 -4.36 -4.70 15.65
CA ASP A 26 -4.35 -4.92 17.10
C ASP A 26 -4.65 -6.36 17.52
N TYR A 27 -5.31 -7.15 16.70
CA TYR A 27 -5.70 -8.53 16.99
C TYR A 27 -6.55 -8.70 18.27
N ASP A 28 -7.19 -7.65 18.75
CA ASP A 28 -7.83 -7.67 20.06
C ASP A 28 -6.87 -8.16 21.17
N ALA A 29 -5.64 -7.66 21.12
CA ALA A 29 -4.55 -8.07 21.99
C ALA A 29 -4.64 -7.35 23.36
N PRO A 30 -3.98 -7.90 24.42
CA PRO A 30 -3.90 -7.24 25.72
C PRO A 30 -3.23 -5.86 25.68
N LEU A 31 -2.27 -5.66 24.76
CA LEU A 31 -1.64 -4.37 24.48
C LEU A 31 -2.04 -3.92 23.10
N SER A 32 -2.51 -2.66 22.98
CA SER A 32 -2.83 -2.05 21.70
C SER A 32 -1.57 -1.85 20.82
N GLU A 33 -1.77 -1.50 19.56
CA GLU A 33 -0.70 -1.11 18.64
C GLU A 33 0.18 0.02 19.17
N ALA A 34 -0.42 0.96 19.90
CA ALA A 34 0.28 2.09 20.54
C ALA A 34 0.94 1.71 21.90
N GLY A 35 0.84 0.46 22.31
CA GLY A 35 1.35 -0.02 23.61
C GLY A 35 0.45 0.25 24.80
N ASP A 36 -0.79 0.69 24.59
CA ASP A 36 -1.73 0.95 25.68
C ASP A 36 -2.32 -0.34 26.22
N LEU A 37 -2.61 -0.34 27.52
CA LEU A 37 -3.22 -1.46 28.20
C LEU A 37 -4.73 -1.52 27.88
N THR A 38 -5.21 -2.69 27.50
CA THR A 38 -6.63 -2.93 27.21
C THR A 38 -7.34 -3.59 28.39
N GLU A 39 -8.66 -3.68 28.34
CA GLU A 39 -9.43 -4.44 29.33
C GLU A 39 -8.96 -5.90 29.43
N LYS A 40 -8.59 -6.50 28.30
CA LYS A 40 -8.05 -7.86 28.24
C LYS A 40 -6.73 -8.00 29.01
N TYR A 41 -5.89 -6.97 29.02
CA TYR A 41 -4.66 -6.96 29.83
C TYR A 41 -5.00 -7.11 31.31
N PHE A 42 -5.95 -6.34 31.81
CA PHE A 42 -6.33 -6.38 33.21
C PHE A 42 -6.98 -7.70 33.59
N ALA A 43 -7.86 -8.22 32.74
CA ALA A 43 -8.48 -9.53 32.94
C ALA A 43 -7.44 -10.67 32.97
N LEU A 44 -6.48 -10.67 32.06
CA LEU A 44 -5.38 -11.64 32.04
C LEU A 44 -4.47 -11.50 33.28
N ARG A 45 -4.16 -10.27 33.66
CA ARG A 45 -3.37 -9.99 34.88
C ARG A 45 -4.03 -10.56 36.12
N GLU A 46 -5.35 -10.39 36.28
CA GLU A 46 -6.13 -10.96 37.37
C GLU A 46 -6.02 -12.50 37.41
N VAL A 47 -6.29 -13.15 36.27
CA VAL A 47 -6.19 -14.62 36.18
C VAL A 47 -4.78 -15.11 36.50
N ILE A 48 -3.74 -14.47 35.96
CA ILE A 48 -2.35 -14.84 36.26
C ILE A 48 -2.04 -14.70 37.74
N GLY A 49 -2.56 -13.65 38.38
CA GLY A 49 -2.41 -13.40 39.84
C GLY A 49 -2.97 -14.49 40.71
N MET A 50 -3.98 -15.25 40.25
CA MET A 50 -4.52 -16.41 40.99
C MET A 50 -3.53 -17.59 41.07
N TYR A 51 -2.60 -17.68 40.13
CA TYR A 51 -1.69 -18.83 40.02
C TYR A 51 -0.21 -18.48 40.25
N LYS A 52 0.13 -17.21 40.16
CA LYS A 52 1.50 -16.74 40.26
C LYS A 52 1.57 -15.34 40.86
N GLN A 53 2.54 -15.10 41.74
CA GLN A 53 2.83 -13.75 42.22
C GLN A 53 3.16 -12.83 41.05
N LEU A 54 2.42 -11.74 40.94
CA LEU A 54 2.66 -10.72 39.90
C LEU A 54 3.88 -9.87 40.26
N PRO A 55 4.60 -9.37 39.27
CA PRO A 55 5.68 -8.41 39.50
C PRO A 55 5.16 -7.18 40.28
N GLU A 56 5.95 -6.74 41.22
CA GLU A 56 5.75 -5.45 41.91
C GLU A 56 6.16 -4.31 40.98
N GLY A 57 5.42 -3.20 41.01
CA GLY A 57 5.73 -2.00 40.26
C GLY A 57 4.50 -1.27 39.74
N LEU A 58 4.73 -0.06 39.26
CA LEU A 58 3.68 0.75 38.65
C LEU A 58 3.30 0.19 37.29
N ILE A 59 2.01 0.11 37.02
CA ILE A 59 1.51 -0.19 35.69
C ILE A 59 1.72 1.06 34.83
N PRO A 60 2.34 0.93 33.62
CA PRO A 60 2.57 2.06 32.74
C PRO A 60 1.24 2.76 32.39
N PRO A 61 1.22 4.10 32.34
CA PRO A 61 0.02 4.83 31.94
C PRO A 61 -0.21 4.69 30.43
N THR A 62 -1.45 4.90 30.01
CA THR A 62 -1.82 5.04 28.61
C THR A 62 -1.12 6.25 27.98
N THR A 63 -0.56 6.08 26.79
CA THR A 63 0.06 7.17 26.03
C THR A 63 -1.03 8.11 25.49
N PRO A 64 -0.92 9.44 25.69
CA PRO A 64 -1.88 10.39 25.14
C PRO A 64 -1.92 10.35 23.62
N LYS A 65 -3.12 10.50 23.07
CA LYS A 65 -3.38 10.61 21.63
C LYS A 65 -4.01 11.96 21.32
N PHE A 66 -3.76 12.49 20.11
CA PHE A 66 -4.32 13.75 19.69
C PHE A 66 -4.92 13.67 18.28
N ALA A 67 -6.10 14.26 18.10
CA ALA A 67 -6.76 14.40 16.81
C ALA A 67 -6.33 15.72 16.16
N TYR A 68 -5.34 15.68 15.26
CA TYR A 68 -4.87 16.88 14.56
C TYR A 68 -5.83 17.36 13.47
N GLY A 69 -6.85 16.55 13.14
CA GLY A 69 -7.88 16.91 12.17
C GLY A 69 -7.46 16.68 10.73
N LYS A 70 -8.08 17.46 9.83
CA LYS A 70 -7.97 17.25 8.39
C LYS A 70 -6.76 17.93 7.79
N VAL A 71 -6.10 17.24 6.86
CA VAL A 71 -5.02 17.78 6.04
C VAL A 71 -5.41 17.71 4.58
N ARG A 72 -5.41 18.86 3.93
CA ARG A 72 -5.66 18.96 2.49
C ARG A 72 -4.45 18.54 1.71
N LEU A 73 -4.65 17.71 0.69
CA LEU A 73 -3.59 17.23 -0.20
C LEU A 73 -3.71 17.89 -1.58
N GLN A 74 -2.59 17.97 -2.28
CA GLN A 74 -2.48 18.49 -3.64
C GLN A 74 -1.80 17.44 -4.52
N LYS A 75 -2.31 17.25 -5.73
CA LYS A 75 -1.72 16.33 -6.72
C LYS A 75 -0.31 16.80 -7.10
N VAL A 76 0.65 15.88 -7.08
CA VAL A 76 2.01 16.08 -7.58
C VAL A 76 2.12 15.65 -9.04
N GLY A 77 1.77 14.40 -9.33
CA GLY A 77 1.83 13.78 -10.65
C GLY A 77 1.64 12.28 -10.56
N THR A 78 1.41 11.65 -11.70
CA THR A 78 1.37 10.18 -11.79
C THR A 78 2.78 9.60 -11.71
N VAL A 79 2.88 8.32 -11.35
CA VAL A 79 4.15 7.58 -11.34
C VAL A 79 4.87 7.70 -12.69
N VAL A 80 4.12 7.65 -13.80
CA VAL A 80 4.69 7.75 -15.15
C VAL A 80 5.18 9.17 -15.47
N GLU A 81 4.44 10.22 -15.02
CA GLU A 81 4.82 11.62 -15.23
C GLU A 81 6.10 12.04 -14.49
N ILE A 82 6.42 11.41 -13.38
CA ILE A 82 7.59 11.72 -12.55
C ILE A 82 8.60 10.56 -12.48
N LEU A 83 8.57 9.68 -13.48
CA LEU A 83 9.37 8.45 -13.49
C LEU A 83 10.88 8.70 -13.41
N ASP A 84 11.37 9.78 -14.00
CA ASP A 84 12.77 10.22 -13.94
C ASP A 84 13.24 10.54 -12.52
N ARG A 85 12.35 11.02 -11.65
CA ARG A 85 12.63 11.25 -10.22
C ARG A 85 12.58 9.97 -9.41
N LEU A 86 11.65 9.05 -9.76
CA LEU A 86 11.47 7.79 -9.06
C LEU A 86 12.52 6.74 -9.43
N SER A 87 13.10 6.83 -10.63
CA SER A 87 14.13 5.92 -11.12
C SER A 87 15.26 6.69 -11.82
N PRO A 88 16.08 7.45 -11.06
CA PRO A 88 17.11 8.32 -11.61
C PRO A 88 18.23 7.56 -12.36
N ALA A 89 18.42 6.29 -12.07
CA ALA A 89 19.36 5.43 -12.78
C ALA A 89 18.86 5.02 -14.18
N GLY A 90 17.59 5.28 -14.49
CA GLY A 90 16.95 4.84 -15.74
C GLY A 90 16.63 3.34 -15.77
N PRO A 91 16.19 2.83 -16.95
CA PRO A 91 15.73 1.45 -17.05
C PRO A 91 16.86 0.44 -17.21
N VAL A 92 16.61 -0.75 -16.71
CA VAL A 92 17.31 -1.98 -17.10
C VAL A 92 16.57 -2.56 -18.31
N LYS A 93 17.29 -2.76 -19.44
CA LYS A 93 16.72 -3.36 -20.65
C LYS A 93 16.88 -4.86 -20.64
N SER A 94 15.82 -5.58 -21.01
CA SER A 94 15.81 -7.04 -21.06
C SER A 94 14.76 -7.54 -22.04
N THR A 95 15.06 -8.59 -22.78
CA THR A 95 14.08 -9.24 -23.66
C THR A 95 12.89 -9.79 -22.89
N TYR A 96 13.12 -10.33 -21.70
CA TYR A 96 12.08 -10.88 -20.83
C TYR A 96 12.01 -10.12 -19.51
N PRO A 97 10.87 -10.17 -18.77
CA PRO A 97 10.76 -9.53 -17.47
C PRO A 97 11.81 -10.05 -16.50
N LEU A 98 12.32 -9.17 -15.65
CA LEU A 98 13.22 -9.50 -14.55
C LEU A 98 12.48 -9.39 -13.22
N THR A 99 12.74 -10.32 -12.32
CA THR A 99 12.18 -10.29 -10.97
C THR A 99 12.82 -9.18 -10.12
N PHE A 100 12.18 -8.80 -9.03
CA PHE A 100 12.72 -7.82 -8.08
C PHE A 100 14.13 -8.19 -7.60
N VAL A 101 14.37 -9.48 -7.32
CA VAL A 101 15.69 -9.95 -6.86
C VAL A 101 16.77 -9.76 -7.93
N GLN A 102 16.47 -10.05 -9.20
CA GLN A 102 17.38 -9.81 -10.33
C GLN A 102 17.71 -8.33 -10.51
N LEU A 103 16.75 -7.46 -10.18
CA LEU A 103 16.92 -6.00 -10.21
C LEU A 103 17.60 -5.45 -8.95
N LYS A 104 17.90 -6.29 -7.96
CA LYS A 104 18.40 -5.90 -6.63
C LYS A 104 17.45 -4.93 -5.90
N GLN A 105 16.16 -4.99 -6.22
CA GLN A 105 15.08 -4.29 -5.52
C GLN A 105 14.32 -5.30 -4.67
N TYR A 106 14.24 -5.08 -3.37
CA TYR A 106 13.66 -6.09 -2.48
C TYR A 106 12.27 -5.73 -1.98
N PHE A 107 11.88 -4.45 -2.08
CA PHE A 107 10.64 -3.88 -1.55
C PHE A 107 10.01 -2.91 -2.57
N GLY A 108 8.78 -2.48 -2.29
CA GLY A 108 8.11 -1.38 -2.99
C GLY A 108 7.63 -1.75 -4.37
N PHE A 109 8.06 -1.00 -5.36
CA PHE A 109 7.47 -1.00 -6.69
C PHE A 109 8.52 -1.07 -7.79
N VAL A 110 8.16 -1.74 -8.89
CA VAL A 110 8.94 -1.74 -10.15
C VAL A 110 7.99 -1.45 -11.29
N LEU A 111 8.35 -0.52 -12.16
CA LEU A 111 7.62 -0.26 -13.41
C LEU A 111 8.25 -1.05 -14.55
N TYR A 112 7.44 -1.85 -15.22
CA TYR A 112 7.79 -2.57 -16.43
C TYR A 112 7.13 -1.89 -17.62
N ARG A 113 7.92 -1.47 -18.61
CA ARG A 113 7.45 -0.83 -19.84
C ARG A 113 7.83 -1.66 -21.05
N THR A 114 6.87 -1.87 -21.95
CA THR A 114 7.10 -2.38 -23.30
C THR A 114 6.21 -1.65 -24.29
N LYS A 115 6.38 -1.91 -25.58
CA LYS A 115 5.54 -1.35 -26.63
C LYS A 115 4.44 -2.33 -27.02
N LEU A 116 3.22 -1.81 -27.28
CA LEU A 116 2.16 -2.62 -27.85
C LEU A 116 2.61 -3.12 -29.25
N PRO A 117 2.63 -4.44 -29.50
CA PRO A 117 3.09 -5.00 -30.76
C PRO A 117 2.09 -4.78 -31.91
N LYS A 118 0.82 -4.52 -31.58
CA LYS A 118 -0.27 -4.37 -32.55
C LYS A 118 -1.28 -3.31 -32.10
N ASN A 119 -2.16 -2.91 -33.03
CA ASN A 119 -3.31 -2.07 -32.67
C ASN A 119 -4.34 -2.87 -31.88
N CYS A 120 -4.73 -2.36 -30.72
CA CYS A 120 -5.79 -2.85 -29.86
C CYS A 120 -6.97 -1.87 -29.95
N THR A 121 -7.61 -1.77 -31.13
CA THR A 121 -8.76 -0.88 -31.37
C THR A 121 -10.02 -1.41 -30.71
N GLU A 122 -10.15 -2.75 -30.65
CA GLU A 122 -11.12 -3.47 -29.82
C GLU A 122 -10.43 -3.94 -28.54
N PRO A 123 -11.19 -4.18 -27.44
CA PRO A 123 -10.63 -4.70 -26.22
C PRO A 123 -9.83 -5.97 -26.44
N THR A 124 -8.52 -5.89 -26.23
CA THR A 124 -7.57 -6.97 -26.47
C THR A 124 -7.09 -7.54 -25.14
N GLN A 125 -7.08 -8.86 -25.01
CA GLN A 125 -6.77 -9.50 -23.73
C GLN A 125 -5.30 -9.46 -23.38
N LEU A 126 -4.96 -8.79 -22.30
CA LEU A 126 -3.66 -8.89 -21.61
C LEU A 126 -3.79 -9.96 -20.51
N SER A 127 -2.97 -11.00 -20.58
CA SER A 127 -3.05 -12.15 -19.68
C SER A 127 -1.74 -12.42 -18.95
N SER A 128 -1.88 -12.83 -17.71
CA SER A 128 -0.81 -13.37 -16.87
C SER A 128 -1.05 -14.87 -16.65
N PRO A 129 -0.03 -15.71 -16.69
CA PRO A 129 -0.16 -17.07 -16.17
C PRO A 129 -0.44 -17.04 -14.67
N LEU A 130 -0.87 -18.17 -14.08
CA LEU A 130 -1.25 -18.27 -12.66
C LEU A 130 -0.20 -17.70 -11.71
N ASN A 131 1.09 -17.93 -12.00
CA ASN A 131 2.21 -17.39 -11.25
C ASN A 131 2.98 -16.34 -12.06
N GLY A 132 2.30 -15.40 -12.71
CA GLY A 132 2.97 -14.40 -13.58
C GLY A 132 3.18 -13.07 -12.91
N VAL A 133 2.21 -12.59 -12.16
CA VAL A 133 2.25 -11.32 -11.42
C VAL A 133 2.35 -11.60 -9.92
N HIS A 134 3.40 -11.10 -9.29
CA HIS A 134 3.62 -11.13 -7.85
C HIS A 134 3.94 -9.73 -7.31
N ASP A 135 2.94 -8.92 -6.78
CA ASP A 135 1.63 -9.47 -6.37
C ASP A 135 0.47 -8.74 -7.04
N ARG A 136 0.56 -7.40 -7.23
CA ARG A 136 -0.50 -6.59 -7.84
C ARG A 136 0.11 -5.65 -8.88
N ALA A 137 -0.48 -5.59 -10.07
CA ALA A 137 0.04 -4.84 -11.19
C ALA A 137 -1.02 -3.85 -11.72
N TYR A 138 -0.67 -2.58 -11.73
CA TYR A 138 -1.49 -1.48 -12.24
C TYR A 138 -1.08 -1.21 -13.67
N VAL A 139 -2.00 -1.39 -14.61
CA VAL A 139 -1.75 -1.37 -16.04
C VAL A 139 -2.25 -0.08 -16.67
N SER A 140 -1.40 0.57 -17.46
CA SER A 140 -1.77 1.73 -18.27
C SER A 140 -1.18 1.66 -19.68
N VAL A 141 -1.84 2.32 -20.64
CA VAL A 141 -1.35 2.51 -22.01
C VAL A 141 -1.23 4.00 -22.27
N ASP A 142 -0.02 4.47 -22.61
CA ASP A 142 0.31 5.90 -22.74
C ASP A 142 -0.23 6.75 -21.54
N GLY A 143 -0.12 6.20 -20.33
CA GLY A 143 -0.59 6.81 -19.09
C GLY A 143 -2.09 6.71 -18.83
N ALA A 144 -2.89 6.19 -19.76
CA ALA A 144 -4.32 5.94 -19.56
C ALA A 144 -4.53 4.59 -18.83
N PRO A 145 -5.14 4.56 -17.63
CA PRO A 145 -5.34 3.33 -16.87
C PRO A 145 -6.24 2.35 -17.63
N GLN A 146 -5.86 1.07 -17.59
CA GLN A 146 -6.57 -0.02 -18.26
C GLN A 146 -7.20 -1.01 -17.28
N GLY A 147 -6.57 -1.22 -16.12
CA GLY A 147 -7.05 -2.17 -15.10
C GLY A 147 -5.92 -2.66 -14.20
N VAL A 148 -6.25 -3.69 -13.43
CA VAL A 148 -5.35 -4.28 -12.43
C VAL A 148 -5.30 -5.79 -12.60
N LEU A 149 -4.08 -6.34 -12.67
CA LEU A 149 -3.83 -7.76 -12.49
C LEU A 149 -3.46 -8.03 -11.03
N GLU A 150 -3.98 -9.10 -10.45
CA GLU A 150 -3.68 -9.49 -9.07
C GLU A 150 -3.40 -10.98 -8.98
N ARG A 151 -2.37 -11.32 -8.24
CA ARG A 151 -1.95 -12.70 -7.94
C ARG A 151 -3.13 -13.55 -7.48
N ASP A 152 -3.31 -14.70 -8.13
CA ASP A 152 -4.33 -15.72 -7.83
C ASP A 152 -5.80 -15.25 -7.94
N LYS A 153 -6.05 -14.02 -8.45
CA LYS A 153 -7.40 -13.46 -8.54
C LYS A 153 -7.73 -12.92 -9.92
N SER A 154 -7.06 -11.86 -10.37
CA SER A 154 -7.29 -11.22 -11.65
C SER A 154 -6.12 -11.51 -12.58
N LEU A 155 -6.23 -12.54 -13.40
CA LEU A 155 -5.16 -13.00 -14.29
C LEU A 155 -5.25 -12.40 -15.69
N MET A 156 -6.33 -11.70 -16.01
CA MET A 156 -6.53 -11.09 -17.32
C MET A 156 -7.35 -9.81 -17.24
N ILE A 157 -7.02 -8.86 -18.09
CA ILE A 157 -7.79 -7.63 -18.32
C ILE A 157 -7.85 -7.34 -19.80
N ASN A 158 -8.83 -6.56 -20.22
CA ASN A 158 -8.91 -6.05 -21.59
C ASN A 158 -8.24 -4.67 -21.66
N ILE A 159 -7.38 -4.50 -22.63
CA ILE A 159 -6.70 -3.22 -22.87
C ILE A 159 -6.97 -2.68 -24.27
N THR A 160 -6.83 -1.39 -24.46
CA THR A 160 -6.95 -0.69 -25.73
C THR A 160 -5.72 0.18 -25.97
N GLY A 161 -5.35 0.38 -27.23
CA GLY A 161 -4.22 1.23 -27.58
C GLY A 161 -3.76 1.03 -29.02
N LYS A 162 -2.86 1.89 -29.48
CA LYS A 162 -2.25 1.81 -30.80
C LYS A 162 -0.95 1.02 -30.76
N ALA A 163 -0.58 0.37 -31.84
CA ALA A 163 0.73 -0.23 -32.00
C ALA A 163 1.83 0.82 -31.72
N GLY A 164 2.85 0.42 -30.96
CA GLY A 164 3.95 1.30 -30.53
C GLY A 164 3.65 2.17 -29.31
N ALA A 165 2.41 2.21 -28.79
CA ALA A 165 2.08 2.85 -27.52
C ALA A 165 2.84 2.21 -26.36
N ASN A 166 3.16 2.99 -25.33
CA ASN A 166 3.77 2.46 -24.10
C ASN A 166 2.74 1.65 -23.31
N LEU A 167 3.01 0.39 -23.10
CA LEU A 167 2.32 -0.43 -22.11
C LEU A 167 3.14 -0.38 -20.81
N ASP A 168 2.60 0.27 -19.79
CA ASP A 168 3.22 0.42 -18.48
C ASP A 168 2.52 -0.49 -17.46
N ILE A 169 3.29 -1.27 -16.74
CA ILE A 169 2.82 -2.21 -15.71
C ILE A 169 3.59 -1.92 -14.42
N LEU A 170 2.96 -1.20 -13.51
CA LEU A 170 3.52 -0.93 -12.19
C LEU A 170 3.21 -2.10 -11.25
N VAL A 171 4.23 -2.85 -10.86
CA VAL A 171 4.08 -4.01 -9.98
C VAL A 171 4.43 -3.65 -8.55
N GLU A 172 3.49 -3.93 -7.64
CA GLU A 172 3.65 -3.79 -6.20
C GLU A 172 4.05 -5.13 -5.57
N ASN A 173 5.08 -5.10 -4.74
CA ASN A 173 5.39 -6.15 -3.78
C ASN A 173 4.53 -5.92 -2.53
N MET A 174 3.47 -6.70 -2.37
CA MET A 174 2.55 -6.57 -1.24
C MET A 174 3.01 -7.32 0.03
N GLY A 175 4.19 -7.91 0.00
CA GLY A 175 4.76 -8.69 1.10
C GLY A 175 5.01 -10.13 0.69
N ARG A 176 6.10 -10.72 1.21
CA ARG A 176 6.46 -12.12 0.95
C ARG A 176 5.72 -13.05 1.89
N VAL A 177 5.40 -14.23 1.38
CA VAL A 177 4.93 -15.32 2.23
C VAL A 177 6.00 -15.60 3.28
N ASN A 178 5.64 -15.47 4.55
CA ASN A 178 6.55 -15.55 5.69
C ASN A 178 6.34 -16.79 6.56
N PHE A 179 5.51 -17.72 6.09
CA PHE A 179 5.11 -18.89 6.84
C PHE A 179 4.99 -20.14 5.93
N GLY A 180 5.42 -21.30 6.42
CA GLY A 180 5.30 -22.59 5.74
C GLY A 180 6.37 -22.81 4.67
N ARG A 181 6.08 -23.74 3.73
CA ARG A 181 7.01 -24.18 2.69
C ARG A 181 7.10 -23.30 1.45
N TYR A 182 6.33 -22.21 1.41
CA TYR A 182 6.22 -21.29 0.26
C TYR A 182 6.94 -19.95 0.50
N ASN A 183 7.87 -19.90 1.46
CA ASN A 183 8.59 -18.68 1.83
C ASN A 183 9.64 -18.24 0.79
N ASN A 184 9.95 -19.06 -0.21
CA ASN A 184 10.75 -18.64 -1.37
C ASN A 184 9.84 -17.95 -2.41
N ASP A 185 9.40 -16.75 -2.08
CA ASP A 185 8.37 -16.00 -2.80
C ASP A 185 9.00 -14.87 -3.63
N PHE A 186 9.25 -15.15 -4.92
CA PHE A 186 9.77 -14.16 -5.86
C PHE A 186 8.75 -13.08 -6.14
N LYS A 187 9.21 -11.85 -6.42
CA LYS A 187 8.37 -10.67 -6.67
C LYS A 187 8.61 -10.06 -8.04
N GLY A 188 7.60 -9.35 -8.56
CA GLY A 188 7.62 -8.71 -9.87
C GLY A 188 6.84 -9.47 -10.93
N LEU A 189 7.17 -9.27 -12.18
CA LEU A 189 6.76 -10.16 -13.26
C LEU A 189 7.68 -11.37 -13.22
N VAL A 190 7.16 -12.51 -12.75
CA VAL A 190 7.94 -13.75 -12.56
C VAL A 190 7.73 -14.75 -13.70
N SER A 191 6.88 -14.39 -14.65
CA SER A 191 6.66 -15.09 -15.92
C SER A 191 6.31 -14.09 -17.01
N ASN A 192 6.36 -14.53 -18.27
CA ASN A 192 5.97 -13.70 -19.39
C ASN A 192 4.46 -13.45 -19.40
N LEU A 193 4.08 -12.21 -19.72
CA LEU A 193 2.70 -11.84 -20.03
C LEU A 193 2.44 -11.98 -21.52
N THR A 194 1.18 -12.18 -21.88
CA THR A 194 0.75 -12.28 -23.28
C THR A 194 -0.33 -11.25 -23.60
N LEU A 195 -0.29 -10.74 -24.84
CA LEU A 195 -1.35 -9.94 -25.43
C LEU A 195 -2.06 -10.83 -26.47
N ASP A 196 -3.28 -11.29 -26.17
CA ASP A 196 -3.90 -12.47 -26.78
C ASP A 196 -2.95 -13.68 -26.66
N GLN A 197 -2.35 -14.11 -27.79
CA GLN A 197 -1.39 -15.22 -27.83
C GLN A 197 0.06 -14.77 -27.96
N ASP A 198 0.31 -13.48 -28.20
CA ASP A 198 1.65 -12.94 -28.42
C ASP A 198 2.35 -12.68 -27.09
N THR A 199 3.51 -13.30 -26.90
CA THR A 199 4.36 -13.03 -25.72
C THR A 199 4.92 -11.61 -25.79
N LEU A 200 4.74 -10.83 -24.72
CA LEU A 200 5.33 -9.51 -24.60
C LEU A 200 6.83 -9.61 -24.31
N VAL A 201 7.62 -8.88 -25.07
CA VAL A 201 9.07 -8.86 -24.99
C VAL A 201 9.63 -7.44 -25.05
N GLU A 202 10.97 -7.30 -24.96
CA GLU A 202 11.70 -6.02 -25.07
C GLU A 202 11.26 -5.01 -24.00
N TRP A 203 11.57 -5.36 -22.76
CA TRP A 203 11.19 -4.58 -21.59
C TRP A 203 12.23 -3.53 -21.21
N GLU A 204 11.75 -2.34 -20.88
CA GLU A 204 12.45 -1.32 -20.10
C GLU A 204 11.91 -1.37 -18.68
N ILE A 205 12.76 -1.73 -17.73
CA ILE A 205 12.36 -2.06 -16.35
C ILE A 205 12.95 -1.02 -15.41
N TYR A 206 12.11 -0.30 -14.67
CA TYR A 206 12.47 0.79 -13.80
C TYR A 206 12.29 0.39 -12.33
N PRO A 207 13.36 0.06 -11.59
CA PRO A 207 13.32 -0.03 -10.15
C PRO A 207 13.01 1.35 -9.55
N LEU A 208 11.99 1.47 -8.71
CA LEU A 208 11.56 2.75 -8.16
C LEU A 208 12.13 2.97 -6.76
N ASP A 209 12.96 4.00 -6.58
CA ASP A 209 13.42 4.49 -5.28
C ASP A 209 12.47 5.58 -4.75
N ILE A 210 11.27 5.16 -4.35
CA ILE A 210 10.24 6.09 -3.88
C ILE A 210 10.64 6.75 -2.56
N ASP A 211 11.21 5.99 -1.62
CA ASP A 211 11.66 6.54 -0.33
C ASP A 211 12.76 7.59 -0.53
N GLY A 212 13.70 7.36 -1.44
CA GLY A 212 14.69 8.34 -1.85
C GLY A 212 14.06 9.58 -2.47
N ALA A 213 13.15 9.41 -3.43
CA ALA A 213 12.46 10.52 -4.07
C ALA A 213 11.64 11.38 -3.08
N VAL A 214 10.95 10.75 -2.13
CA VAL A 214 10.18 11.46 -1.08
C VAL A 214 11.09 12.26 -0.17
N ASN A 215 12.26 11.74 0.18
CA ASN A 215 13.25 12.41 1.05
C ASN A 215 13.98 13.55 0.33
N HIS A 216 14.11 13.50 -1.01
CA HIS A 216 14.77 14.52 -1.82
C HIS A 216 13.82 15.53 -2.48
N ASP A 217 12.62 15.70 -1.91
CA ASP A 217 11.58 16.61 -2.37
C ASP A 217 10.95 16.19 -3.72
N ILE A 218 10.07 15.22 -3.65
CA ILE A 218 9.24 14.80 -4.77
C ILE A 218 8.41 15.95 -5.39
N ASN A 219 8.26 17.05 -4.64
CA ASN A 219 7.49 18.24 -5.01
C ASN A 219 8.25 19.25 -5.90
N GLY A 220 9.55 19.04 -6.16
CA GLY A 220 10.38 19.98 -6.91
C GLY A 220 9.72 20.44 -8.21
N HIS A 221 9.34 21.71 -8.28
CA HIS A 221 8.75 22.46 -9.40
C HIS A 221 7.54 21.75 -10.04
N LEU A 222 6.38 21.96 -9.43
CA LEU A 222 5.08 21.58 -10.00
C LEU A 222 4.72 22.52 -11.18
N ASP A 223 4.93 22.07 -12.41
CA ASP A 223 4.15 22.58 -13.53
C ASP A 223 2.68 22.22 -13.29
N ARG A 224 1.80 23.21 -13.57
CA ARG A 224 0.36 23.11 -13.25
C ARG A 224 -0.25 21.81 -13.77
N PRO A 225 -0.95 21.02 -12.94
CA PRO A 225 -1.54 19.76 -13.37
C PRO A 225 -2.57 19.99 -14.47
N LYS A 226 -2.46 19.24 -15.56
CA LYS A 226 -3.52 19.14 -16.56
C LYS A 226 -4.71 18.43 -15.93
N ARG A 227 -5.91 19.05 -15.96
CA ARG A 227 -7.15 18.42 -15.52
C ARG A 227 -7.43 17.20 -16.40
N SER A 228 -7.37 16.00 -15.84
CA SER A 228 -7.96 14.81 -16.45
C SER A 228 -9.41 14.69 -15.95
N VAL A 229 -10.36 14.59 -16.88
CA VAL A 229 -11.75 14.25 -16.58
C VAL A 229 -11.83 12.73 -16.66
N GLY A 230 -11.79 12.06 -15.53
CA GLY A 230 -11.92 10.60 -15.42
C GLY A 230 -13.36 10.19 -15.11
N ASN A 231 -13.74 8.99 -15.55
CA ASN A 231 -15.00 8.36 -15.19
C ASN A 231 -14.90 7.83 -13.73
N PRO A 232 -15.84 8.14 -12.83
CA PRO A 232 -15.74 7.82 -11.39
C PRO A 232 -15.77 6.31 -11.04
N LEU A 233 -15.94 5.43 -12.02
CA LEU A 233 -15.96 3.97 -11.84
C LEU A 233 -14.73 3.26 -12.41
N SER A 234 -13.74 3.99 -12.95
CA SER A 234 -12.52 3.42 -13.51
C SER A 234 -11.33 3.64 -12.58
N TYR A 235 -10.37 2.71 -12.56
CA TYR A 235 -9.08 2.90 -11.91
C TYR A 235 -8.42 4.19 -12.41
N GLU A 236 -7.85 4.96 -11.49
CA GLU A 236 -7.01 6.10 -11.81
C GLU A 236 -5.56 5.63 -11.99
N ALA A 237 -4.75 6.38 -12.73
CA ALA A 237 -3.32 6.11 -12.80
C ALA A 237 -2.69 6.33 -11.41
N PRO A 238 -1.77 5.47 -10.95
CA PRO A 238 -1.05 5.65 -9.69
C PRO A 238 -0.45 7.05 -9.58
N THR A 239 -0.85 7.79 -8.55
CA THR A 239 -0.66 9.24 -8.44
C THR A 239 -0.14 9.64 -7.07
N PHE A 240 0.86 10.55 -7.06
CA PHE A 240 1.38 11.16 -5.84
C PHE A 240 0.60 12.43 -5.47
N TYR A 241 0.39 12.57 -4.18
CA TYR A 241 -0.22 13.74 -3.53
C TYR A 241 0.65 14.18 -2.37
N THR A 242 0.62 15.48 -2.06
CA THR A 242 1.36 16.06 -0.94
C THR A 242 0.52 17.01 -0.13
N GLY A 243 0.84 17.15 1.15
CA GLY A 243 0.21 18.09 2.08
C GLY A 243 1.11 18.41 3.25
N ARG A 244 0.64 19.28 4.12
CA ARG A 244 1.36 19.73 5.31
C ARG A 244 0.46 19.68 6.53
N LEU A 245 0.92 19.01 7.58
CA LEU A 245 0.29 19.00 8.89
C LEU A 245 1.04 19.98 9.80
N SER A 246 0.39 21.08 10.19
CA SER A 246 0.90 21.96 11.23
C SER A 246 0.34 21.54 12.58
N ILE A 247 1.23 21.34 13.56
CA ILE A 247 0.84 21.07 14.94
C ILE A 247 0.55 22.42 15.60
N PRO A 248 -0.64 22.61 16.21
CA PRO A 248 -0.96 23.86 16.90
C PRO A 248 0.05 24.18 18.00
N GLU A 249 0.45 25.45 18.13
CA GLU A 249 1.29 25.91 19.22
C GLU A 249 0.58 25.77 20.57
N GLY A 250 1.30 25.23 21.57
CA GLY A 250 0.85 25.18 22.96
C GLY A 250 -0.13 24.07 23.33
N ILE A 251 -0.61 23.26 22.35
CA ILE A 251 -1.48 22.12 22.67
C ILE A 251 -1.32 21.03 21.59
N PRO A 252 -0.72 19.90 21.94
CA PRO A 252 0.12 19.67 23.11
C PRO A 252 1.51 20.32 22.95
N ASP A 253 2.20 20.58 24.03
CA ASP A 253 3.58 21.14 24.01
C ASP A 253 4.55 20.28 23.19
N LEU A 254 4.32 18.97 23.19
CA LEU A 254 5.05 17.98 22.39
C LEU A 254 4.06 17.21 21.51
N PRO A 255 4.47 16.79 20.32
CA PRO A 255 3.66 15.92 19.48
C PRO A 255 3.15 14.68 20.25
N GLN A 256 1.91 14.32 20.01
CA GLN A 256 1.26 13.14 20.58
C GLN A 256 1.06 12.10 19.49
N ASP A 257 0.91 10.83 19.91
CA ASP A 257 0.50 9.77 19.00
C ASP A 257 -0.86 10.08 18.37
N THR A 258 -1.07 9.61 17.17
CA THR A 258 -2.33 9.81 16.44
C THR A 258 -2.57 8.64 15.48
N TYR A 259 -3.69 8.67 14.78
CA TYR A 259 -4.00 7.72 13.71
C TYR A 259 -4.41 8.49 12.45
N VAL A 260 -3.96 8.04 11.28
CA VAL A 260 -4.38 8.64 10.02
C VAL A 260 -5.46 7.80 9.36
N LYS A 261 -6.53 8.48 8.92
CA LYS A 261 -7.71 7.93 8.24
C LYS A 261 -7.75 8.44 6.82
N PHE A 262 -8.23 7.61 5.89
CA PHE A 262 -8.25 7.84 4.45
C PHE A 262 -9.68 7.85 3.89
N PRO A 263 -10.49 8.92 4.14
CA PRO A 263 -11.87 8.96 3.67
C PRO A 263 -11.95 9.03 2.13
N GLY A 264 -12.52 7.98 1.51
CA GLY A 264 -12.69 7.91 0.05
C GLY A 264 -11.43 7.54 -0.75
N TRP A 265 -10.27 7.34 -0.09
CA TRP A 265 -9.06 6.81 -0.71
C TRP A 265 -9.14 5.28 -0.75
N THR A 266 -8.58 4.67 -1.77
CA THR A 266 -8.76 3.22 -1.98
C THR A 266 -7.58 2.40 -1.50
N LYS A 267 -6.39 2.63 -2.04
CA LYS A 267 -5.21 1.84 -1.70
C LYS A 267 -3.94 2.58 -2.05
N GLY A 268 -3.00 2.60 -1.13
CA GLY A 268 -1.75 3.29 -1.42
C GLY A 268 -0.71 3.19 -0.31
N GLN A 269 0.22 4.11 -0.34
CA GLN A 269 1.32 4.23 0.60
C GLN A 269 1.40 5.67 1.11
N ILE A 270 1.78 5.85 2.38
CA ILE A 270 1.93 7.18 2.98
C ILE A 270 3.29 7.35 3.66
N TRP A 271 3.84 8.56 3.53
CA TRP A 271 5.05 9.02 4.22
C TRP A 271 4.75 10.27 5.03
N ILE A 272 5.35 10.39 6.20
CA ILE A 272 5.31 11.57 7.05
C ILE A 272 6.76 11.96 7.36
N ASN A 273 7.19 13.16 6.99
CA ASN A 273 8.56 13.64 7.15
C ASN A 273 9.62 12.68 6.55
N GLY A 274 9.28 12.02 5.44
CA GLY A 274 10.13 11.02 4.81
C GLY A 274 10.07 9.63 5.46
N PHE A 275 9.45 9.49 6.64
CA PHE A 275 9.22 8.19 7.25
C PHE A 275 8.07 7.47 6.53
N ASN A 276 8.36 6.31 5.96
CA ASN A 276 7.38 5.47 5.31
C ASN A 276 6.48 4.79 6.37
N LEU A 277 5.25 5.30 6.51
CA LEU A 277 4.31 4.80 7.50
C LEU A 277 3.73 3.44 7.12
N GLY A 278 3.64 3.16 5.83
CA GLY A 278 3.12 1.90 5.34
C GLY A 278 1.97 2.03 4.36
N ARG A 279 1.44 0.89 3.96
CA ARG A 279 0.32 0.77 3.04
C ARG A 279 -1.01 0.99 3.76
N TYR A 280 -1.86 1.86 3.22
CA TYR A 280 -3.29 1.90 3.58
C TYR A 280 -4.10 1.10 2.54
N TRP A 281 -5.07 0.36 3.02
CA TRP A 281 -6.01 -0.41 2.20
C TRP A 281 -7.29 -0.67 2.98
N PRO A 282 -8.23 0.31 3.06
CA PRO A 282 -9.44 0.18 3.89
C PRO A 282 -10.30 -1.04 3.56
N ALA A 283 -10.36 -1.44 2.29
CA ALA A 283 -11.10 -2.64 1.87
C ALA A 283 -10.53 -3.96 2.42
N ARG A 284 -9.29 -3.95 2.91
CA ARG A 284 -8.59 -5.11 3.48
C ARG A 284 -8.35 -4.98 4.99
N GLY A 285 -9.14 -4.14 5.67
CA GLY A 285 -9.08 -3.96 7.11
C GLY A 285 -8.92 -5.28 7.89
N PRO A 286 -9.23 -5.41 9.18
CA PRO A 286 -10.27 -4.66 9.92
C PRO A 286 -9.88 -3.24 10.36
N GLN A 287 -8.61 -2.93 10.58
CA GLN A 287 -8.22 -1.57 10.95
C GLN A 287 -8.13 -0.67 9.72
N LEU A 288 -8.92 0.42 9.73
CA LEU A 288 -9.05 1.35 8.61
C LEU A 288 -8.12 2.56 8.72
N THR A 289 -7.49 2.74 9.88
CA THR A 289 -6.53 3.80 10.19
C THR A 289 -5.14 3.22 10.28
N LEU A 290 -4.12 4.05 10.08
CA LEU A 290 -2.73 3.71 10.37
C LEU A 290 -2.25 4.46 11.61
N PHE A 291 -1.52 3.77 12.47
CA PHE A 291 -0.89 4.35 13.65
C PHE A 291 0.26 5.29 13.26
N VAL A 292 0.27 6.47 13.85
CA VAL A 292 1.28 7.51 13.65
C VAL A 292 1.99 7.79 14.98
N PRO A 293 3.19 7.24 15.19
CA PRO A 293 3.94 7.48 16.43
C PRO A 293 4.36 8.95 16.52
N ARG A 294 4.26 9.53 17.71
CA ARG A 294 4.62 10.93 17.99
C ARG A 294 6.04 11.31 17.60
N ASN A 295 6.97 10.37 17.66
CA ASN A 295 8.40 10.62 17.42
C ASN A 295 8.76 10.87 15.94
N ILE A 296 7.82 10.64 15.00
CA ILE A 296 8.01 11.04 13.61
C ILE A 296 7.41 12.41 13.30
N LEU A 297 6.72 13.02 14.27
CA LEU A 297 6.11 14.34 14.15
C LEU A 297 7.01 15.41 14.79
N VAL A 298 6.98 16.61 14.25
CA VAL A 298 7.66 17.79 14.77
C VAL A 298 6.67 18.92 14.99
N SER A 299 6.89 19.74 16.05
CA SER A 299 6.03 20.89 16.39
C SER A 299 6.54 22.22 15.81
N SER A 300 7.85 22.33 15.53
CA SER A 300 8.49 23.59 15.14
C SER A 300 8.26 24.00 13.68
N VAL A 301 7.95 23.04 12.82
CA VAL A 301 7.71 23.24 11.40
C VAL A 301 6.56 22.34 10.92
N PRO A 302 5.90 22.69 9.81
CA PRO A 302 4.88 21.81 9.24
C PRO A 302 5.44 20.44 8.86
N ASN A 303 4.75 19.38 9.25
CA ASN A 303 5.11 18.01 8.88
C ASN A 303 4.71 17.75 7.43
N ASN A 304 5.67 17.32 6.62
CA ASN A 304 5.42 16.99 5.23
C ASN A 304 4.72 15.63 5.13
N ILE A 305 3.66 15.57 4.34
CA ILE A 305 2.91 14.36 4.06
C ILE A 305 2.99 14.08 2.57
N THR A 306 3.34 12.85 2.20
CA THR A 306 3.28 12.35 0.83
C THR A 306 2.41 11.10 0.79
N VAL A 307 1.50 11.04 -0.16
CA VAL A 307 0.60 9.90 -0.39
C VAL A 307 0.76 9.44 -1.82
N LEU A 308 0.97 8.16 -2.04
CA LEU A 308 0.84 7.48 -3.33
C LEU A 308 -0.50 6.74 -3.33
N GLU A 309 -1.47 7.21 -4.11
CA GLU A 309 -2.72 6.46 -4.37
C GLU A 309 -2.54 5.62 -5.63
N LEU A 310 -2.94 4.37 -5.55
CA LEU A 310 -2.72 3.37 -6.59
C LEU A 310 -3.96 3.08 -7.45
N GLU A 311 -5.15 3.40 -6.96
CA GLU A 311 -6.40 2.97 -7.58
C GLU A 311 -7.41 4.10 -7.80
N HIS A 312 -7.89 4.74 -6.74
CA HIS A 312 -8.86 5.81 -6.84
C HIS A 312 -8.78 6.80 -5.66
N SER A 313 -8.64 8.08 -5.98
CA SER A 313 -8.64 9.16 -5.00
C SER A 313 -10.01 9.87 -4.93
N PRO A 314 -10.39 10.45 -3.79
CA PRO A 314 -11.60 11.28 -3.70
C PRO A 314 -11.44 12.64 -4.39
N CYS A 315 -10.21 12.99 -4.83
CA CYS A 315 -9.83 14.36 -5.19
C CYS A 315 -10.54 14.93 -6.42
N SER A 316 -11.14 14.08 -7.26
CA SER A 316 -11.93 14.50 -8.43
C SER A 316 -13.39 14.83 -8.09
N THR A 317 -13.94 14.26 -7.03
CA THR A 317 -15.37 14.33 -6.68
C THR A 317 -15.66 14.92 -5.32
N GLN A 318 -14.68 14.87 -4.39
CA GLN A 318 -14.82 15.32 -3.00
C GLN A 318 -13.59 16.12 -2.57
N ALA A 319 -13.53 16.49 -1.29
CA ALA A 319 -12.35 17.13 -0.73
C ALA A 319 -11.14 16.18 -0.77
N CYS A 320 -10.04 16.66 -1.34
CA CYS A 320 -8.77 15.94 -1.39
C CYS A 320 -8.06 16.04 -0.03
N GLU A 321 -8.46 15.23 0.93
CA GLU A 321 -7.97 15.34 2.32
C GLU A 321 -7.84 13.97 2.99
N ILE A 322 -6.95 13.90 3.98
CA ILE A 322 -6.85 12.82 4.95
C ILE A 322 -7.14 13.40 6.34
N GLU A 323 -7.38 12.55 7.33
CA GLU A 323 -7.79 12.99 8.67
C GLU A 323 -6.97 12.29 9.75
N PHE A 324 -6.43 13.08 10.70
CA PHE A 324 -5.72 12.58 11.87
C PHE A 324 -6.65 12.55 13.08
N VAL A 325 -6.83 11.37 13.66
CA VAL A 325 -7.79 11.09 14.74
C VAL A 325 -7.09 10.49 15.97
N ASP A 326 -7.71 10.63 17.14
CA ASP A 326 -7.15 10.19 18.42
C ASP A 326 -7.45 8.72 18.76
N LYS A 327 -8.24 8.04 17.94
CA LYS A 327 -8.62 6.63 18.13
C LYS A 327 -8.52 5.86 16.84
N PRO A 328 -8.11 4.57 16.88
CA PRO A 328 -8.16 3.72 15.71
C PRO A 328 -9.61 3.48 15.27
N ASN A 329 -9.82 3.38 13.96
CA ASN A 329 -11.10 2.98 13.40
C ASN A 329 -11.00 1.52 12.96
N ILE A 330 -11.67 0.64 13.69
CA ILE A 330 -11.69 -0.80 13.44
C ILE A 330 -13.09 -1.20 12.99
N ASN A 331 -13.18 -1.78 11.80
CA ASN A 331 -14.42 -2.30 11.27
C ASN A 331 -14.44 -3.84 11.37
N ALA A 332 -15.17 -4.36 12.34
CA ALA A 332 -15.32 -5.80 12.54
C ALA A 332 -16.07 -6.50 11.38
N THR A 333 -16.74 -5.75 10.52
CA THR A 333 -17.55 -6.25 9.41
C THR A 333 -16.99 -5.87 8.05
N THR A 334 -15.66 -5.71 7.91
CA THR A 334 -15.05 -5.52 6.58
C THR A 334 -15.56 -6.61 5.64
N GLN A 335 -16.39 -6.21 4.70
CA GLN A 335 -16.73 -7.08 3.59
C GLN A 335 -15.47 -7.19 2.74
N TYR A 336 -14.96 -8.40 2.62
CA TYR A 336 -14.03 -8.70 1.55
C TYR A 336 -14.70 -8.32 0.23
N GLU A 337 -13.94 -7.81 -0.73
CA GLU A 337 -14.42 -7.63 -2.10
C GLU A 337 -15.16 -8.91 -2.49
N ASN A 338 -16.34 -8.77 -3.10
CA ASN A 338 -17.21 -9.92 -3.46
C ASN A 338 -16.51 -10.98 -4.32
N ASP A 339 -15.36 -10.65 -4.92
CA ASP A 339 -14.51 -11.53 -5.73
C ASP A 339 -13.39 -12.22 -4.94
N ALA A 340 -13.26 -11.97 -3.63
CA ALA A 340 -12.33 -12.75 -2.83
C ALA A 340 -12.85 -14.20 -2.75
N PRO A 341 -12.06 -15.21 -3.20
CA PRO A 341 -12.47 -16.59 -3.02
C PRO A 341 -12.78 -16.81 -1.55
N GLN A 342 -13.91 -17.46 -1.24
CA GLN A 342 -14.27 -17.82 0.12
C GLN A 342 -13.19 -18.78 0.65
N LEU A 343 -12.18 -18.24 1.32
CA LEU A 343 -11.02 -18.97 1.84
C LEU A 343 -11.34 -19.83 3.08
N PHE A 344 -12.60 -19.89 3.49
CA PHE A 344 -13.07 -20.77 4.53
C PHE A 344 -13.77 -21.99 3.93
N VAL A 345 -13.03 -22.81 3.23
CA VAL A 345 -13.38 -24.23 3.18
C VAL A 345 -12.93 -24.80 4.53
N ARG A 346 -13.88 -24.91 5.45
CA ARG A 346 -13.73 -25.56 6.77
C ARG A 346 -13.19 -26.99 6.67
N ASP A 347 -13.15 -27.56 5.49
CA ASP A 347 -12.90 -28.97 5.21
C ASP A 347 -11.43 -29.33 4.96
N ILE A 348 -10.51 -28.35 4.90
CA ILE A 348 -9.09 -28.66 4.65
C ILE A 348 -8.35 -29.05 5.94
N TRP A 349 -8.92 -28.76 7.12
CA TRP A 349 -8.25 -29.08 8.39
C TRP A 349 -8.62 -30.42 9.02
N LEU A 350 -9.63 -31.11 8.52
CA LEU A 350 -10.11 -32.39 9.10
C LEU A 350 -9.54 -33.65 8.43
N ASN A 351 -8.80 -33.53 7.34
CA ASN A 351 -8.27 -34.71 6.64
C ASN A 351 -6.76 -34.96 6.83
N HIS A 352 -6.10 -34.30 7.79
CA HIS A 352 -4.68 -34.51 8.09
C HIS A 352 -4.39 -34.50 9.62
N LEU A 353 -5.29 -35.16 10.40
CA LEU A 353 -4.97 -35.69 11.73
C LEU A 353 -4.96 -37.21 11.69
#